data_c77f6836e0b12db9867fc166ebcac2a6
#
_entry.id   c77f6836e0b12db9867fc166ebcac2a6
#
_cell.length_a   1.000
_cell.length_b   1.000
_cell.length_c   1.000
_cell.angle_alpha   90.00
_cell.angle_beta   90.00
_cell.angle_gamma   90.00
#
_symmetry.space_group_name_H-M   'P 1'
#
loop_
_entity.id
_entity.type
_entity.pdbx_description
1 polymer ?
#
loop_
_entity_poly.entity_id
_entity_poly.type
_entity_poly.pdbx_seq_one_letter_code
_entity_poly.pdbx_strand_id
1 'polypeptide(L)'
;DVLYQISALDGLAKVAGSQVQYVKPHGALYNTIAHDQAQAAAVIDAIKMYKPELVLVALAGSHLVEQARAAGLKVVSEAFADRAYNSDGSLVSRRLDGAVLHDSAFVARRVVSMLKNGGVESIDGVFTPIQADTICLHGDTAGALEMSAAIKAELLNHHIEIRPFVLKHEELRNV
;
A
#
# COMPACT_ATOMS: atom_id res chain seq x y z
N ASP A 1 17.75 4.46 -10.44
CA ASP A 1 17.51 4.96 -9.06
C ASP A 1 16.89 3.86 -8.17
N VAL A 2 15.81 3.17 -8.61
CA VAL A 2 15.13 2.14 -7.79
C VAL A 2 16.08 1.02 -7.38
N LEU A 3 16.80 0.43 -8.34
CA LEU A 3 17.79 -0.61 -8.08
C LEU A 3 18.86 -0.15 -7.08
N TYR A 4 19.35 1.09 -7.24
CA TYR A 4 20.34 1.66 -6.32
C TYR A 4 19.81 1.75 -4.90
N GLN A 5 18.60 2.28 -4.72
CA GLN A 5 17.99 2.47 -3.39
C GLN A 5 17.71 1.13 -2.69
N ILE A 6 17.18 0.15 -3.41
CA ILE A 6 16.90 -1.18 -2.84
C ILE A 6 18.21 -1.84 -2.40
N SER A 7 19.21 -1.86 -3.27
CA SER A 7 20.49 -2.53 -2.98
C SER A 7 21.24 -1.86 -1.83
N ALA A 8 21.24 -0.54 -1.77
CA ALA A 8 21.87 0.21 -0.66
C ALA A 8 21.17 -0.11 0.68
N LEU A 9 19.83 -0.05 0.72
CA LEU A 9 19.07 -0.35 1.93
C LEU A 9 19.22 -1.80 2.37
N ASP A 10 19.18 -2.77 1.44
CA ASP A 10 19.35 -4.19 1.77
C ASP A 10 20.77 -4.48 2.28
N GLY A 11 21.80 -3.79 1.74
CA GLY A 11 23.18 -3.86 2.25
C GLY A 11 23.25 -3.39 3.70
N LEU A 12 22.65 -2.25 4.02
CA LEU A 12 22.63 -1.72 5.39
C LEU A 12 21.78 -2.61 6.33
N ALA A 13 20.64 -3.13 5.85
CA ALA A 13 19.82 -4.05 6.63
C ALA A 13 20.58 -5.33 7.02
N LYS A 14 21.38 -5.89 6.09
CA LYS A 14 22.22 -7.06 6.37
C LYS A 14 23.27 -6.79 7.45
N VAL A 15 23.89 -5.61 7.44
CA VAL A 15 24.84 -5.21 8.50
C VAL A 15 24.13 -5.15 9.86
N ALA A 16 22.85 -4.74 9.88
CA ALA A 16 22.02 -4.71 11.10
C ALA A 16 21.38 -6.08 11.45
N GLY A 17 21.77 -7.17 10.79
CA GLY A 17 21.20 -8.50 11.03
C GLY A 17 19.76 -8.69 10.51
N SER A 18 19.34 -7.88 9.55
CA SER A 18 18.01 -7.89 8.93
C SER A 18 18.10 -8.02 7.40
N GLN A 19 16.98 -7.93 6.71
CA GLN A 19 16.91 -7.92 5.25
C GLN A 19 15.70 -7.15 4.73
N VAL A 20 15.79 -6.63 3.52
CA VAL A 20 14.64 -6.10 2.80
C VAL A 20 13.77 -7.26 2.30
N GLN A 21 12.48 -7.20 2.60
CA GLN A 21 11.51 -8.25 2.23
C GLN A 21 10.48 -7.77 1.22
N TYR A 22 10.26 -6.45 1.13
CA TYR A 22 9.33 -5.85 0.18
C TYR A 22 9.81 -4.48 -0.28
N VAL A 23 9.26 -4.03 -1.39
CA VAL A 23 9.52 -2.72 -1.99
C VAL A 23 8.21 -1.97 -2.08
N LYS A 24 8.17 -0.78 -1.53
CA LYS A 24 7.08 0.16 -1.69
C LYS A 24 7.64 1.46 -2.25
N PRO A 25 7.38 1.81 -3.52
CA PRO A 25 7.68 3.13 -4.05
C PRO A 25 6.95 4.22 -3.27
N HIS A 26 7.49 5.42 -3.23
CA HIS A 26 6.91 6.53 -2.48
C HIS A 26 6.80 7.80 -3.32
N GLY A 27 5.98 8.73 -2.84
CA GLY A 27 5.84 10.08 -3.39
C GLY A 27 5.34 10.11 -4.82
N ALA A 28 5.97 10.93 -5.65
CA ALA A 28 5.58 11.10 -7.04
C ALA A 28 5.71 9.79 -7.84
N LEU A 29 6.75 9.01 -7.61
CA LEU A 29 6.96 7.74 -8.30
C LEU A 29 5.80 6.78 -8.03
N TYR A 30 5.34 6.64 -6.78
CA TYR A 30 4.21 5.77 -6.42
C TYR A 30 2.94 6.10 -7.23
N ASN A 31 2.62 7.39 -7.34
CA ASN A 31 1.44 7.83 -8.10
C ASN A 31 1.64 7.65 -9.61
N THR A 32 2.82 7.97 -10.13
CA THR A 32 3.09 7.90 -11.56
C THR A 32 3.03 6.48 -12.08
N ILE A 33 3.68 5.52 -11.41
CA ILE A 33 3.72 4.12 -11.84
C ILE A 33 2.38 3.39 -11.72
N ALA A 34 1.40 3.96 -11.03
CA ALA A 34 0.05 3.43 -11.00
C ALA A 34 -0.63 3.52 -12.38
N HIS A 35 -0.21 4.46 -13.23
CA HIS A 35 -0.84 4.79 -14.52
C HIS A 35 0.15 4.77 -15.70
N ASP A 36 1.44 5.03 -15.49
CA ASP A 36 2.49 5.03 -16.52
C ASP A 36 3.12 3.65 -16.63
N GLN A 37 2.74 2.92 -17.69
CA GLN A 37 3.19 1.55 -17.93
C GLN A 37 4.70 1.43 -18.15
N ALA A 38 5.34 2.44 -18.76
CA ALA A 38 6.77 2.41 -19.05
C ALA A 38 7.60 2.57 -17.76
N GLN A 39 7.20 3.50 -16.88
CA GLN A 39 7.85 3.66 -15.59
C GLN A 39 7.54 2.49 -14.65
N ALA A 40 6.34 1.93 -14.71
CA ALA A 40 5.98 0.71 -14.00
C ALA A 40 6.88 -0.46 -14.41
N ALA A 41 7.09 -0.68 -15.73
CA ALA A 41 8.00 -1.70 -16.23
C ALA A 41 9.42 -1.52 -15.69
N ALA A 42 9.94 -0.29 -15.70
CA ALA A 42 11.28 0.00 -15.19
C ALA A 42 11.44 -0.32 -13.68
N VAL A 43 10.39 -0.09 -12.88
CA VAL A 43 10.39 -0.47 -11.45
C VAL A 43 10.35 -2.00 -11.29
N ILE A 44 9.49 -2.68 -12.04
CA ILE A 44 9.37 -4.14 -12.05
C ILE A 44 10.71 -4.78 -12.43
N ASP A 45 11.33 -4.30 -13.51
CA ASP A 45 12.62 -4.81 -13.97
C ASP A 45 13.73 -4.59 -12.94
N ALA A 46 13.76 -3.43 -12.27
CA ALA A 46 14.72 -3.16 -11.21
C ALA A 46 14.59 -4.14 -10.04
N ILE A 47 13.37 -4.49 -9.64
CA ILE A 47 13.12 -5.47 -8.58
C ILE A 47 13.55 -6.87 -9.04
N LYS A 48 13.16 -7.28 -10.24
CA LYS A 48 13.52 -8.60 -10.80
C LYS A 48 15.02 -8.77 -10.97
N MET A 49 15.73 -7.73 -11.42
CA MET A 49 17.19 -7.74 -11.57
C MET A 49 17.90 -7.87 -10.23
N TYR A 50 17.36 -7.26 -9.19
CA TYR A 50 17.97 -7.30 -7.87
C TYR A 50 17.63 -8.57 -7.10
N LYS A 51 16.32 -8.81 -6.88
CA LYS A 51 15.84 -9.91 -6.05
C LYS A 51 14.36 -10.19 -6.36
N PRO A 52 14.08 -11.14 -7.28
CA PRO A 52 12.72 -11.38 -7.80
C PRO A 52 11.73 -11.90 -6.75
N GLU A 53 12.20 -12.39 -5.61
CA GLU A 53 11.36 -12.81 -4.50
C GLU A 53 10.81 -11.67 -3.63
N LEU A 54 11.29 -10.42 -3.81
CA LEU A 54 10.77 -9.25 -3.09
C LEU A 54 9.30 -9.02 -3.46
N VAL A 55 8.52 -8.70 -2.44
CA VAL A 55 7.11 -8.34 -2.63
C VAL A 55 7.02 -6.88 -3.06
N LEU A 56 6.27 -6.60 -4.12
CA LEU A 56 5.94 -5.23 -4.50
C LEU A 56 4.64 -4.80 -3.82
N VAL A 57 4.67 -3.68 -3.10
CA VAL A 57 3.47 -3.03 -2.55
C VAL A 57 3.03 -1.92 -3.52
N ALA A 58 1.81 -2.03 -4.04
CA ALA A 58 1.29 -1.15 -5.08
C ALA A 58 -0.16 -0.74 -4.83
N LEU A 59 -0.59 0.36 -5.39
CA LEU A 59 -1.96 0.86 -5.29
C LEU A 59 -2.95 -0.19 -5.81
N ALA A 60 -3.90 -0.58 -4.97
CA ALA A 60 -4.95 -1.53 -5.33
C ALA A 60 -5.75 -1.06 -6.55
N GLY A 61 -5.97 -1.97 -7.50
CA GLY A 61 -6.69 -1.67 -8.74
C GLY A 61 -5.87 -0.95 -9.82
N SER A 62 -4.60 -0.62 -9.56
CA SER A 62 -3.73 0.03 -10.56
C SER A 62 -3.21 -0.95 -11.60
N HIS A 63 -2.88 -0.44 -12.81
CA HIS A 63 -2.21 -1.21 -13.85
C HIS A 63 -0.88 -1.82 -13.39
N LEU A 64 -0.19 -1.17 -12.46
CA LEU A 64 1.05 -1.70 -11.88
C LEU A 64 0.85 -3.07 -11.24
N VAL A 65 -0.27 -3.29 -10.53
CA VAL A 65 -0.58 -4.58 -9.88
C VAL A 65 -0.68 -5.69 -10.92
N GLU A 66 -1.42 -5.46 -11.99
CA GLU A 66 -1.60 -6.43 -13.08
C GLU A 66 -0.28 -6.70 -13.80
N GLN A 67 0.44 -5.64 -14.17
CA GLN A 67 1.71 -5.72 -14.89
C GLN A 67 2.78 -6.46 -14.07
N ALA A 68 2.87 -6.18 -12.77
CA ALA A 68 3.83 -6.83 -11.90
C ALA A 68 3.51 -8.32 -11.67
N ARG A 69 2.22 -8.67 -11.51
CA ARG A 69 1.78 -10.07 -11.43
C ARG A 69 2.07 -10.83 -12.72
N ALA A 70 1.78 -10.23 -13.88
CA ALA A 70 2.10 -10.80 -15.19
C ALA A 70 3.61 -11.01 -15.38
N ALA A 71 4.45 -10.14 -14.80
CA ALA A 71 5.90 -10.27 -14.80
C ALA A 71 6.45 -11.30 -13.79
N GLY A 72 5.58 -11.94 -12.99
CA GLY A 72 5.94 -12.97 -12.02
C GLY A 72 6.34 -12.46 -10.64
N LEU A 73 6.15 -11.18 -10.33
CA LEU A 73 6.38 -10.66 -8.99
C LEU A 73 5.22 -10.99 -8.04
N LYS A 74 5.53 -11.18 -6.77
CA LYS A 74 4.53 -11.16 -5.69
C LYS A 74 4.10 -9.72 -5.45
N VAL A 75 2.79 -9.48 -5.44
CA VAL A 75 2.23 -8.13 -5.25
C VAL A 75 1.25 -8.11 -4.10
N VAL A 76 1.40 -7.14 -3.24
CA VAL A 76 0.46 -6.77 -2.17
C VAL A 76 -0.24 -5.49 -2.59
N SER A 77 -1.56 -5.55 -2.69
CA SER A 77 -2.41 -4.44 -3.09
C SER A 77 -2.69 -3.55 -1.88
N GLU A 78 -2.35 -2.27 -2.00
CA GLU A 78 -2.47 -1.30 -0.92
C GLU A 78 -3.63 -0.34 -1.15
N ALA A 79 -4.45 -0.11 -0.11
CA ALA A 79 -5.40 0.99 -0.08
C ALA A 79 -5.02 2.01 1.00
N PHE A 80 -5.60 3.21 0.91
CA PHE A 80 -5.30 4.33 1.79
C PHE A 80 -6.48 4.64 2.69
N ALA A 81 -6.26 4.65 3.99
CA ALA A 81 -7.28 4.97 4.98
C ALA A 81 -7.74 6.43 4.89
N ASP A 82 -6.76 7.33 4.83
CA ASP A 82 -6.89 8.79 4.96
C ASP A 82 -6.98 9.56 3.63
N ARG A 83 -7.21 8.84 2.51
CA ARG A 83 -7.30 9.45 1.18
C ARG A 83 -8.65 9.21 0.52
N ALA A 84 -9.18 10.25 -0.14
CA ALA A 84 -10.32 10.09 -1.03
C ALA A 84 -9.91 9.44 -2.36
N TYR A 85 -10.86 8.76 -2.97
CA TYR A 85 -10.70 8.09 -4.26
C TYR A 85 -11.60 8.72 -5.32
N ASN A 86 -11.15 8.71 -6.55
CA ASN A 86 -11.99 8.95 -7.73
C ASN A 86 -12.79 7.68 -8.07
N SER A 87 -13.79 7.81 -8.92
CA SER A 87 -14.63 6.68 -9.36
C SER A 87 -13.88 5.62 -10.18
N ASP A 88 -12.70 5.95 -10.71
CA ASP A 88 -11.80 5.03 -11.42
C ASP A 88 -10.82 4.27 -10.48
N GLY A 89 -10.90 4.49 -9.16
CA GLY A 89 -10.02 3.88 -8.16
C GLY A 89 -8.68 4.61 -7.95
N SER A 90 -8.42 5.68 -8.68
CA SER A 90 -7.25 6.53 -8.44
C SER A 90 -7.43 7.42 -7.20
N LEU A 91 -6.33 7.88 -6.63
CA LEU A 91 -6.38 8.81 -5.49
C LEU A 91 -6.70 10.22 -5.96
N VAL A 92 -7.61 10.89 -5.26
CA VAL A 92 -7.90 12.31 -5.50
C VAL A 92 -6.64 13.14 -5.28
N SER A 93 -6.37 14.11 -6.18
CA SER A 93 -5.21 14.99 -6.05
C SER A 93 -5.24 15.73 -4.72
N ARG A 94 -4.13 15.72 -3.97
CA ARG A 94 -4.00 16.44 -2.68
C ARG A 94 -4.24 17.96 -2.77
N ARG A 95 -4.31 18.51 -3.98
CA ARG A 95 -4.60 19.91 -4.24
C ARG A 95 -6.10 20.24 -4.16
N LEU A 96 -6.95 19.22 -4.15
CA LEU A 96 -8.40 19.38 -4.09
C LEU A 96 -8.90 19.21 -2.65
N ASP A 97 -9.91 19.97 -2.31
CA ASP A 97 -10.58 19.87 -1.02
C ASP A 97 -11.20 18.48 -0.86
N GLY A 98 -11.14 17.95 0.35
CA GLY A 98 -11.64 16.60 0.64
C GLY A 98 -10.75 15.45 0.19
N ALA A 99 -9.60 15.72 -0.45
CA ALA A 99 -8.66 14.67 -0.87
C ALA A 99 -7.99 13.94 0.29
N VAL A 100 -7.82 14.60 1.43
CA VAL A 100 -7.29 14.04 2.67
C VAL A 100 -8.37 14.04 3.73
N LEU A 101 -8.56 12.92 4.41
CA LEU A 101 -9.59 12.71 5.42
C LEU A 101 -8.97 12.87 6.81
N HIS A 102 -9.59 13.68 7.67
CA HIS A 102 -9.04 14.04 8.99
C HIS A 102 -9.87 13.53 10.17
N ASP A 103 -11.13 13.11 9.95
CA ASP A 103 -12.00 12.56 11.00
C ASP A 103 -11.62 11.11 11.30
N SER A 104 -10.95 10.88 12.43
CA SER A 104 -10.46 9.56 12.83
C SER A 104 -11.56 8.52 12.95
N ALA A 105 -12.75 8.88 13.45
CA ALA A 105 -13.87 7.97 13.61
C ALA A 105 -14.50 7.60 12.25
N PHE A 106 -14.62 8.57 11.36
CA PHE A 106 -15.08 8.34 9.98
C PHE A 106 -14.12 7.42 9.24
N VAL A 107 -12.81 7.72 9.30
CA VAL A 107 -11.77 6.92 8.62
C VAL A 107 -11.75 5.48 9.14
N ALA A 108 -11.89 5.28 10.46
CA ALA A 108 -11.92 3.93 11.04
C ALA A 108 -13.10 3.10 10.52
N ARG A 109 -14.31 3.65 10.52
CA ARG A 109 -15.50 2.97 9.96
C ARG A 109 -15.36 2.73 8.46
N ARG A 110 -14.78 3.68 7.74
CA ARG A 110 -14.51 3.56 6.29
C ARG A 110 -13.56 2.42 5.96
N VAL A 111 -12.50 2.23 6.74
CA VAL A 111 -11.56 1.10 6.58
C VAL A 111 -12.28 -0.23 6.75
N VAL A 112 -13.09 -0.38 7.79
CA VAL A 112 -13.89 -1.60 7.99
C VAL A 112 -14.87 -1.83 6.83
N SER A 113 -15.56 -0.78 6.39
CA SER A 113 -16.47 -0.84 5.24
C SER A 113 -15.73 -1.27 3.96
N MET A 114 -14.56 -0.67 3.70
CA MET A 114 -13.72 -1.02 2.55
C MET A 114 -13.34 -2.51 2.55
N LEU A 115 -12.92 -3.04 3.69
CA LEU A 115 -12.51 -4.44 3.82
C LEU A 115 -13.70 -5.41 3.70
N LYS A 116 -14.86 -5.07 4.27
CA LYS A 116 -16.05 -5.93 4.23
C LYS A 116 -16.76 -5.93 2.88
N ASN A 117 -16.81 -4.77 2.24
CA ASN A 117 -17.57 -4.58 1.00
C ASN A 117 -16.70 -4.70 -0.26
N GLY A 118 -15.36 -4.80 -0.10
CA GLY A 118 -14.42 -4.88 -1.21
C GLY A 118 -14.35 -3.60 -2.03
N GLY A 119 -14.56 -2.43 -1.41
CA GLY A 119 -14.54 -1.16 -2.11
C GLY A 119 -14.81 0.04 -1.21
N VAL A 120 -14.83 1.21 -1.82
CA VAL A 120 -14.98 2.50 -1.15
C VAL A 120 -15.93 3.39 -1.93
N GLU A 121 -16.61 4.27 -1.23
CA GLU A 121 -17.32 5.37 -1.88
C GLU A 121 -16.31 6.42 -2.35
N SER A 122 -16.37 6.76 -3.65
CA SER A 122 -15.53 7.80 -4.26
C SER A 122 -15.99 9.19 -3.82
N ILE A 123 -15.18 10.21 -4.14
CA ILE A 123 -15.54 11.62 -3.87
C ILE A 123 -16.82 12.03 -4.58
N ASP A 124 -17.17 11.36 -5.67
CA ASP A 124 -18.38 11.59 -6.46
C ASP A 124 -19.59 10.77 -5.97
N GLY A 125 -19.48 10.06 -4.83
CA GLY A 125 -20.53 9.22 -4.28
C GLY A 125 -20.77 7.89 -5.02
N VAL A 126 -19.83 7.49 -5.88
CA VAL A 126 -19.91 6.21 -6.63
C VAL A 126 -19.16 5.12 -5.87
N PHE A 127 -19.78 3.94 -5.71
CA PHE A 127 -19.08 2.79 -5.15
C PHE A 127 -18.00 2.30 -6.11
N THR A 128 -16.76 2.32 -5.65
CA THR A 128 -15.57 1.94 -6.42
C THR A 128 -14.97 0.68 -5.83
N PRO A 129 -14.92 -0.44 -6.57
CA PRO A 129 -14.32 -1.68 -6.10
C PRO A 129 -12.82 -1.49 -5.84
N ILE A 130 -12.36 -1.87 -4.64
CA ILE A 130 -10.95 -1.83 -4.24
C ILE A 130 -10.70 -3.06 -3.37
N GLN A 131 -9.93 -3.99 -3.89
CA GLN A 131 -9.47 -5.16 -3.12
C GLN A 131 -8.07 -4.91 -2.60
N ALA A 132 -7.95 -4.72 -1.29
CA ALA A 132 -6.70 -4.40 -0.63
C ALA A 132 -6.26 -5.52 0.30
N ASP A 133 -4.97 -5.82 0.25
CA ASP A 133 -4.29 -6.75 1.16
C ASP A 133 -3.70 -5.98 2.36
N THR A 134 -3.47 -4.68 2.21
CA THR A 134 -2.90 -3.81 3.24
C THR A 134 -3.50 -2.41 3.19
N ILE A 135 -3.50 -1.73 4.35
CA ILE A 135 -4.00 -0.36 4.49
C ILE A 135 -2.85 0.57 4.88
N CYS A 136 -2.67 1.61 4.09
CA CYS A 136 -1.73 2.70 4.38
C CYS A 136 -2.41 3.81 5.17
N LEU A 137 -1.70 4.34 6.14
CA LEU A 137 -2.01 5.58 6.85
C LEU A 137 -0.76 6.46 6.86
N HIS A 138 -0.93 7.74 6.49
CA HIS A 138 0.20 8.67 6.43
C HIS A 138 0.55 9.20 7.83
N GLY A 139 1.82 9.04 8.23
CA GLY A 139 2.31 9.46 9.54
C GLY A 139 2.51 10.97 9.71
N ASP A 140 2.56 11.72 8.61
CA ASP A 140 2.68 13.18 8.54
C ASP A 140 1.32 13.91 8.56
N THR A 141 0.22 13.17 8.51
CA THR A 141 -1.13 13.73 8.68
C THR A 141 -1.37 14.10 10.15
N ALA A 142 -1.88 15.31 10.40
CA ALA A 142 -2.27 15.73 11.75
C ALA A 142 -3.27 14.73 12.36
N GLY A 143 -3.02 14.25 13.59
CA GLY A 143 -3.85 13.24 14.24
C GLY A 143 -3.59 11.80 13.78
N ALA A 144 -2.50 11.50 13.06
CA ALA A 144 -2.19 10.15 12.55
C ALA A 144 -2.15 9.07 13.63
N LEU A 145 -1.64 9.38 14.82
CA LEU A 145 -1.60 8.41 15.95
C LEU A 145 -3.00 8.10 16.45
N GLU A 146 -3.85 9.12 16.62
CA GLU A 146 -5.24 8.99 17.04
C GLU A 146 -6.03 8.18 16.00
N MET A 147 -5.85 8.52 14.72
CA MET A 147 -6.48 7.81 13.61
C MET A 147 -6.05 6.33 13.55
N SER A 148 -4.75 6.04 13.76
CA SER A 148 -4.24 4.67 13.83
C SER A 148 -4.86 3.89 15.00
N ALA A 149 -5.00 4.52 16.16
CA ALA A 149 -5.63 3.89 17.31
C ALA A 149 -7.13 3.61 17.04
N ALA A 150 -7.85 4.57 16.45
CA ALA A 150 -9.25 4.40 16.09
C ALA A 150 -9.45 3.28 15.06
N ILE A 151 -8.62 3.21 14.03
CA ILE A 151 -8.67 2.13 13.01
C ILE A 151 -8.45 0.77 13.70
N LYS A 152 -7.41 0.64 14.54
CA LYS A 152 -7.14 -0.64 15.24
C LYS A 152 -8.30 -1.07 16.13
N ALA A 153 -8.88 -0.15 16.88
CA ALA A 153 -10.03 -0.45 17.74
C ALA A 153 -11.24 -0.91 16.93
N GLU A 154 -11.52 -0.23 15.81
CA GLU A 154 -12.67 -0.56 14.96
C GLU A 154 -12.47 -1.90 14.24
N LEU A 155 -11.27 -2.21 13.77
CA LEU A 155 -10.94 -3.52 13.20
C LEU A 155 -11.16 -4.64 14.23
N LEU A 156 -10.69 -4.44 15.47
CA LEU A 156 -10.87 -5.40 16.56
C LEU A 156 -12.35 -5.62 16.89
N ASN A 157 -13.15 -4.55 16.99
CA ASN A 157 -14.60 -4.61 17.21
C ASN A 157 -15.33 -5.44 16.14
N HIS A 158 -14.78 -5.44 14.93
CA HIS A 158 -15.31 -6.21 13.81
C HIS A 158 -14.63 -7.57 13.58
N HIS A 159 -13.81 -8.03 14.53
CA HIS A 159 -13.07 -9.31 14.46
C HIS A 159 -12.15 -9.42 13.24
N ILE A 160 -11.59 -8.28 12.78
CA ILE A 160 -10.61 -8.22 11.70
C ILE A 160 -9.22 -8.17 12.32
N GLU A 161 -8.44 -9.20 12.06
CA GLU A 161 -7.08 -9.32 12.61
C GLU A 161 -6.06 -8.61 11.72
N ILE A 162 -5.12 -7.90 12.36
CA ILE A 162 -3.98 -7.28 11.68
C ILE A 162 -2.81 -8.25 11.73
N ARG A 163 -2.32 -8.67 10.55
CA ARG A 163 -1.17 -9.56 10.40
C ARG A 163 -0.14 -8.98 9.44
N PRO A 164 1.16 -9.28 9.61
CA PRO A 164 2.15 -8.96 8.59
C PRO A 164 1.87 -9.78 7.33
N PHE A 165 2.08 -9.16 6.17
CA PHE A 165 1.97 -9.85 4.86
C PHE A 165 3.30 -10.50 4.41
N VAL A 166 4.39 -10.29 5.16
CA VAL A 166 5.67 -10.97 5.03
C VAL A 166 6.01 -11.68 6.32
N LEU A 167 6.58 -12.89 6.24
CA LEU A 167 6.96 -13.66 7.44
C LEU A 167 8.17 -13.01 8.12
N LYS A 168 8.21 -13.06 9.44
CA LYS A 168 9.41 -12.68 10.20
C LYS A 168 10.55 -13.65 9.90
N HIS A 169 11.78 -13.14 9.95
CA HIS A 169 12.99 -13.96 9.68
C HIS A 169 13.11 -15.20 10.58
N GLU A 170 12.56 -15.16 11.78
CA GLU A 170 12.53 -16.29 12.72
C GLU A 170 11.55 -17.39 12.29
N GLU A 171 10.45 -17.04 11.65
CA GLU A 171 9.45 -17.98 11.15
C GLU A 171 9.94 -18.74 9.90
N LEU A 172 10.86 -18.15 9.12
CA LEU A 172 11.49 -18.77 7.96
C LEU A 172 12.54 -19.84 8.31
N ARG A 173 13.02 -19.88 9.57
CA ARG A 173 13.99 -20.88 10.03
C ARG A 173 13.33 -22.17 10.52
N ASN A 174 12.03 -22.17 10.68
CA ASN A 174 11.23 -23.29 11.22
C ASN A 174 10.36 -23.97 10.16
N VAL A 175 10.55 -23.66 8.88
CA VAL A 175 9.97 -24.31 7.71
C VAL A 175 11.08 -24.95 6.91
#